data_255b8e0846f488b929717fbba4d3641a
#
_entry.id   255b8e0846f488b929717fbba4d3641a
#
_cell.length_a   1.000
_cell.length_b   1.000
_cell.length_c   1.000
_cell.angle_alpha   90.00
_cell.angle_beta   90.00
_cell.angle_gamma   90.00
#
_symmetry.space_group_name_H-M   'P 1'
#
loop_
_entity.id
_entity.type
_entity.pdbx_description
1 polymer ?
#
loop_
_entity_poly.entity_id
_entity_poly.type
_entity_poly.pdbx_seq_one_letter_code
_entity_poly.pdbx_strand_id
1 'polypeptide(L)'
;MNYLTEYDDLVNVCRLVNNYLDPNGIFLFDLKTDHYFKSIGCQSFCDADEEVSFIWDNDYDEEKRINSYALTLFVQEEDNRYERFDEYHEQRAFSIDEVRCAIEESGMIFLSAIDKNGAPATKDTDRVYIIAREKGKTPLQNL
;
A
#
# COMPACT_ATOMS: atom_id res chain seq x y z
N MET A 1 -0.08 -2.31 0.40
CA MET A 1 -1.53 -2.57 0.59
C MET A 1 -2.45 -1.57 -0.12
N ASN A 2 -1.99 -0.38 -0.50
CA ASN A 2 -2.82 0.65 -1.17
C ASN A 2 -3.50 0.22 -2.49
N TYR A 3 -2.96 -0.78 -3.18
CA TYR A 3 -3.56 -1.31 -4.42
C TYR A 3 -4.88 -2.07 -4.22
N LEU A 4 -5.27 -2.34 -2.99
CA LEU A 4 -6.62 -2.78 -2.64
C LEU A 4 -7.50 -1.52 -2.61
N THR A 5 -8.49 -1.43 -3.49
CA THR A 5 -9.36 -0.24 -3.56
C THR A 5 -10.66 -0.41 -2.78
N GLU A 6 -11.03 -1.67 -2.46
CA GLU A 6 -12.22 -1.98 -1.70
C GLU A 6 -11.90 -2.38 -0.25
N TYR A 7 -12.73 -1.95 0.70
CA TYR A 7 -12.56 -2.29 2.12
C TYR A 7 -12.65 -3.80 2.37
N ASP A 8 -13.60 -4.46 1.71
CA ASP A 8 -13.80 -5.90 1.84
C ASP A 8 -12.57 -6.70 1.39
N ASP A 9 -11.83 -6.22 0.37
CA ASP A 9 -10.59 -6.83 -0.08
C ASP A 9 -9.49 -6.70 0.98
N LEU A 10 -9.41 -5.55 1.66
CA LEU A 10 -8.50 -5.37 2.79
C LEU A 10 -8.80 -6.37 3.92
N VAL A 11 -10.07 -6.53 4.30
CA VAL A 11 -10.51 -7.52 5.31
C VAL A 11 -10.16 -8.94 4.86
N ASN A 12 -10.42 -9.28 3.58
CA ASN A 12 -10.13 -10.61 3.03
C ASN A 12 -8.63 -10.92 3.03
N VAL A 13 -7.78 -9.97 2.65
CA VAL A 13 -6.32 -10.15 2.70
C VAL A 13 -5.87 -10.34 4.14
N CYS A 14 -6.34 -9.52 5.09
CA CYS A 14 -6.04 -9.68 6.51
C CYS A 14 -6.47 -11.07 7.04
N ARG A 15 -7.65 -11.56 6.62
CA ARG A 15 -8.16 -12.90 6.99
C ARG A 15 -7.29 -14.02 6.43
N LEU A 16 -6.87 -13.90 5.15
CA LEU A 16 -5.97 -14.87 4.53
C LEU A 16 -4.62 -14.89 5.24
N VAL A 17 -4.03 -13.73 5.51
CA VAL A 17 -2.77 -13.64 6.27
C VAL A 17 -2.92 -14.29 7.65
N ASN A 18 -4.00 -13.99 8.38
CA ASN A 18 -4.27 -14.59 9.68
C ASN A 18 -4.30 -16.12 9.60
N ASN A 19 -4.88 -16.71 8.54
CA ASN A 19 -4.92 -18.16 8.38
C ASN A 19 -3.53 -18.81 8.30
N TYR A 20 -2.55 -18.13 7.72
CA TYR A 20 -1.19 -18.65 7.52
C TYR A 20 -0.20 -18.25 8.60
N LEU A 21 -0.50 -17.26 9.45
CA LEU A 21 0.36 -16.90 10.56
C LEU A 21 0.42 -18.04 11.60
N ASP A 22 1.60 -18.26 12.14
CA ASP A 22 1.78 -19.08 13.32
C ASP A 22 1.09 -18.48 14.56
N PRO A 23 0.82 -19.28 15.60
CA PRO A 23 0.30 -18.75 16.86
C PRO A 23 1.14 -17.59 17.40
N ASN A 24 0.51 -16.44 17.66
CA ASN A 24 1.14 -15.17 18.02
C ASN A 24 2.03 -14.55 16.93
N GLY A 25 1.96 -15.04 15.69
CA GLY A 25 2.71 -14.49 14.55
C GLY A 25 2.39 -13.01 14.30
N ILE A 26 3.38 -12.27 13.80
CA ILE A 26 3.28 -10.84 13.52
C ILE A 26 3.05 -10.62 12.04
N PHE A 27 2.10 -9.74 11.72
CA PHE A 27 1.88 -9.18 10.39
C PHE A 27 2.30 -7.72 10.38
N LEU A 28 3.31 -7.41 9.57
CA LEU A 28 3.79 -6.06 9.34
C LEU A 28 3.59 -5.69 7.87
N PHE A 29 2.97 -4.54 7.62
CA PHE A 29 2.82 -3.98 6.28
C PHE A 29 2.78 -2.47 6.33
N ASP A 30 2.91 -1.84 5.16
CA ASP A 30 2.87 -0.39 5.04
C ASP A 30 1.77 0.11 4.11
N LEU A 31 1.43 1.38 4.30
CA LEU A 31 0.48 2.13 3.50
C LEU A 31 0.97 3.56 3.30
N LYS A 32 0.80 4.09 2.10
CA LYS A 32 0.80 5.53 1.84
C LYS A 32 -0.51 6.11 2.35
N THR A 33 -0.43 7.28 2.96
CA THR A 33 -1.57 7.93 3.61
C THR A 33 -2.28 8.92 2.68
N ASP A 34 -3.43 9.41 3.13
CA ASP A 34 -4.13 10.53 2.49
C ASP A 34 -3.23 11.79 2.41
N HIS A 35 -2.45 12.08 3.47
CA HIS A 35 -1.48 13.18 3.48
C HIS A 35 -0.46 13.05 2.35
N TYR A 36 0.10 11.85 2.13
CA TYR A 36 1.04 11.59 1.05
C TYR A 36 0.41 11.84 -0.33
N PHE A 37 -0.78 11.30 -0.59
CA PHE A 37 -1.42 11.46 -1.89
C PHE A 37 -1.84 12.91 -2.15
N LYS A 38 -2.28 13.65 -1.14
CA LYS A 38 -2.53 15.10 -1.24
C LYS A 38 -1.25 15.88 -1.54
N SER A 39 -0.12 15.49 -1.00
CA SER A 39 1.16 16.16 -1.26
C SER A 39 1.65 15.99 -2.70
N ILE A 40 1.34 14.85 -3.33
CA ILE A 40 1.60 14.62 -4.76
C ILE A 40 0.55 15.36 -5.60
N GLY A 41 -0.74 15.23 -5.25
CA GLY A 41 -1.84 15.87 -5.96
C GLY A 41 -1.96 15.43 -7.42
N CYS A 42 -2.48 16.35 -8.25
CA CYS A 42 -2.67 16.13 -9.68
C CYS A 42 -1.51 16.78 -10.44
N GLN A 43 -0.52 16.00 -10.82
CA GLN A 43 0.66 16.49 -11.56
C GLN A 43 1.35 15.38 -12.35
N SER A 44 2.13 15.82 -13.35
CA SER A 44 2.93 14.92 -14.17
C SER A 44 4.40 15.01 -13.76
N PHE A 45 5.04 13.87 -13.69
CA PHE A 45 6.48 13.71 -13.49
C PHE A 45 7.07 13.08 -14.74
N CYS A 46 8.22 13.53 -15.16
CA CYS A 46 8.95 12.88 -16.25
C CYS A 46 10.45 12.94 -15.96
N ASP A 47 11.16 11.93 -16.41
CA ASP A 47 12.60 11.88 -16.41
C ASP A 47 13.07 11.04 -17.59
N ALA A 48 14.32 11.25 -18.01
CA ALA A 48 14.92 10.57 -19.14
C ALA A 48 16.43 10.42 -18.95
N ASP A 49 16.93 9.24 -19.19
CA ASP A 49 18.35 8.97 -19.41
C ASP A 49 18.59 8.41 -20.82
N GLU A 50 19.77 7.85 -21.07
CA GLU A 50 20.14 7.34 -22.41
C GLU A 50 19.35 6.07 -22.79
N GLU A 51 18.88 5.29 -21.81
CA GLU A 51 18.26 3.97 -22.04
C GLU A 51 16.75 3.99 -21.78
N VAL A 52 16.28 4.79 -20.81
CA VAL A 52 14.89 4.79 -20.35
C VAL A 52 14.38 6.20 -20.16
N SER A 53 13.15 6.42 -20.61
CA SER A 53 12.38 7.64 -20.29
C SER A 53 11.03 7.26 -19.76
N PHE A 54 10.48 8.07 -18.84
CA PHE A 54 9.13 7.84 -18.35
C PHE A 54 8.32 9.14 -18.25
N ILE A 55 7.01 8.96 -18.33
CA ILE A 55 6.00 9.96 -18.00
C ILE A 55 5.07 9.31 -16.97
N TRP A 56 4.93 9.93 -15.81
CA TRP A 56 4.03 9.51 -14.76
C TRP A 56 3.01 10.62 -14.50
N ASP A 57 1.78 10.40 -14.94
CA ASP A 57 0.65 11.29 -14.71
C ASP A 57 -0.12 10.80 -13.49
N ASN A 58 -0.20 11.64 -12.43
CA ASN A 58 -0.85 11.31 -11.17
C ASN A 58 -2.08 12.20 -10.96
N ASP A 59 -3.15 11.59 -10.47
CA ASP A 59 -4.40 12.27 -10.12
C ASP A 59 -4.95 11.71 -8.80
N TYR A 60 -5.20 12.59 -7.82
CA TYR A 60 -5.76 12.20 -6.53
C TYR A 60 -7.16 12.76 -6.31
N ASP A 61 -8.15 11.87 -6.27
CA ASP A 61 -9.54 12.17 -5.89
C ASP A 61 -9.66 12.13 -4.36
N GLU A 62 -9.66 13.32 -3.73
CA GLU A 62 -9.73 13.46 -2.28
C GLU A 62 -11.06 12.96 -1.69
N GLU A 63 -12.18 13.08 -2.42
CA GLU A 63 -13.50 12.66 -1.93
C GLU A 63 -13.58 11.14 -1.85
N LYS A 64 -13.10 10.44 -2.88
CA LYS A 64 -13.04 8.98 -2.92
C LYS A 64 -11.82 8.40 -2.20
N ARG A 65 -10.81 9.25 -1.95
CA ARG A 65 -9.49 8.85 -1.45
C ARG A 65 -8.81 7.82 -2.35
N ILE A 66 -8.97 7.99 -3.66
CA ILE A 66 -8.37 7.16 -4.70
C ILE A 66 -7.31 7.97 -5.43
N ASN A 67 -6.11 7.43 -5.49
CA ASN A 67 -5.02 7.93 -6.32
C ASN A 67 -4.90 7.08 -7.57
N SER A 68 -5.07 7.69 -8.72
CA SER A 68 -4.89 7.06 -10.03
C SER A 68 -3.60 7.55 -10.65
N TYR A 69 -2.84 6.67 -11.30
CA TYR A 69 -1.73 7.12 -12.13
C TYR A 69 -1.57 6.29 -13.39
N ALA A 70 -1.19 6.97 -14.45
CA ALA A 70 -0.76 6.39 -15.70
C ALA A 70 0.76 6.54 -15.81
N LEU A 71 1.46 5.42 -16.04
CA LEU A 71 2.89 5.39 -16.24
C LEU A 71 3.16 4.95 -17.69
N THR A 72 3.81 5.83 -18.46
CA THR A 72 4.32 5.50 -19.78
C THR A 72 5.85 5.39 -19.71
N LEU A 73 6.37 4.25 -20.09
CA LEU A 73 7.81 3.97 -20.18
C LEU A 73 8.21 3.88 -21.65
N PHE A 74 9.39 4.39 -21.97
CA PHE A 74 10.07 4.21 -23.25
C PHE A 74 11.43 3.59 -22.96
N VAL A 75 11.65 2.37 -23.44
CA VAL A 75 12.89 1.62 -23.23
C VAL A 75 13.63 1.50 -24.57
N GLN A 76 14.90 1.91 -24.59
CA GLN A 76 15.72 1.83 -25.80
C GLN A 76 16.05 0.39 -26.15
N GLU A 77 15.88 0.03 -27.43
CA GLU A 77 16.26 -1.23 -28.03
C GLU A 77 17.65 -1.15 -28.67
N GLU A 78 18.23 -2.31 -29.01
CA GLU A 78 19.56 -2.41 -29.62
C GLU A 78 19.71 -1.62 -30.95
N ASP A 79 18.59 -1.36 -31.64
CA ASP A 79 18.57 -0.63 -32.92
C ASP A 79 18.27 0.87 -32.79
N ASN A 80 18.42 1.41 -31.58
CA ASN A 80 18.12 2.81 -31.20
C ASN A 80 16.65 3.21 -31.35
N ARG A 81 15.73 2.27 -31.49
CA ARG A 81 14.29 2.52 -31.34
C ARG A 81 13.89 2.40 -29.89
N TYR A 82 12.71 2.91 -29.56
CA TYR A 82 12.16 2.79 -28.21
C TYR A 82 10.90 1.94 -28.25
N GLU A 83 10.82 0.96 -27.35
CA GLU A 83 9.59 0.26 -27.06
C GLU A 83 8.82 1.01 -25.99
N ARG A 84 7.49 1.14 -26.20
CA ARG A 84 6.60 1.83 -25.27
C ARG A 84 5.81 0.83 -24.45
N PHE A 85 5.76 1.07 -23.13
CA PHE A 85 4.94 0.34 -22.17
C PHE A 85 4.02 1.33 -21.46
N ASP A 86 2.75 0.99 -21.33
CA ASP A 86 1.79 1.78 -20.60
C ASP A 86 1.22 0.94 -19.45
N GLU A 87 1.20 1.51 -18.26
CA GLU A 87 0.60 0.93 -17.06
C GLU A 87 -0.39 1.92 -16.44
N TYR A 88 -1.50 1.40 -15.90
CA TYR A 88 -2.48 2.18 -15.16
C TYR A 88 -2.70 1.53 -13.79
N HIS A 89 -2.67 2.36 -12.75
CA HIS A 89 -2.80 1.88 -11.38
C HIS A 89 -3.76 2.76 -10.58
N GLU A 90 -4.50 2.11 -9.69
CA GLU A 90 -5.29 2.78 -8.66
C GLU A 90 -4.80 2.37 -7.28
N GLN A 91 -4.80 3.33 -6.36
CA GLN A 91 -4.41 3.13 -4.97
C GLN A 91 -5.39 3.84 -4.07
N ARG A 92 -5.82 3.20 -2.98
CA ARG A 92 -6.69 3.80 -1.98
C ARG A 92 -5.91 4.24 -0.74
N ALA A 93 -6.23 5.44 -0.25
CA ALA A 93 -5.76 5.94 1.03
C ALA A 93 -6.70 5.48 2.15
N PHE A 94 -6.45 4.29 2.71
CA PHE A 94 -7.16 3.85 3.91
C PHE A 94 -6.74 4.68 5.12
N SER A 95 -7.71 5.05 5.96
CA SER A 95 -7.41 5.61 7.28
C SER A 95 -6.88 4.52 8.23
N ILE A 96 -6.14 4.93 9.26
CA ILE A 96 -5.65 3.99 10.29
C ILE A 96 -6.83 3.28 10.98
N ASP A 97 -7.96 3.95 11.17
CA ASP A 97 -9.15 3.36 11.80
C ASP A 97 -9.80 2.30 10.89
N GLU A 98 -9.91 2.54 9.57
CA GLU A 98 -10.37 1.51 8.62
C GLU A 98 -9.47 0.27 8.66
N VAL A 99 -8.16 0.49 8.67
CA VAL A 99 -7.17 -0.61 8.74
C VAL A 99 -7.28 -1.38 10.06
N ARG A 100 -7.45 -0.66 11.17
CA ARG A 100 -7.68 -1.28 12.49
C ARG A 100 -8.93 -2.15 12.48
N CYS A 101 -10.05 -1.63 11.99
CA CYS A 101 -11.29 -2.39 11.88
C CYS A 101 -11.11 -3.65 11.03
N ALA A 102 -10.48 -3.55 9.86
CA ALA A 102 -10.23 -4.68 8.99
C ALA A 102 -9.37 -5.78 9.66
N ILE A 103 -8.34 -5.39 10.41
CA ILE A 103 -7.50 -6.30 11.19
C ILE A 103 -8.33 -7.01 12.27
N GLU A 104 -9.14 -6.28 13.02
CA GLU A 104 -9.97 -6.84 14.10
C GLU A 104 -11.08 -7.74 13.55
N GLU A 105 -11.73 -7.37 12.45
CA GLU A 105 -12.71 -8.20 11.74
C GLU A 105 -12.09 -9.48 11.17
N SER A 106 -10.81 -9.46 10.84
CA SER A 106 -10.07 -10.65 10.40
C SER A 106 -9.68 -11.61 11.52
N GLY A 107 -9.96 -11.25 12.80
CA GLY A 107 -9.62 -12.04 13.96
C GLY A 107 -8.19 -11.83 14.47
N MET A 108 -7.47 -10.81 14.00
CA MET A 108 -6.16 -10.40 14.51
C MET A 108 -6.28 -9.29 15.57
N ILE A 109 -5.17 -8.99 16.22
CA ILE A 109 -5.04 -7.86 17.14
C ILE A 109 -4.25 -6.77 16.46
N PHE A 110 -4.82 -5.57 16.33
CA PHE A 110 -4.07 -4.37 15.96
C PHE A 110 -3.16 -3.95 17.12
N LEU A 111 -1.86 -3.84 16.88
CA LEU A 111 -0.89 -3.46 17.92
C LEU A 111 -0.50 -2.00 17.82
N SER A 112 -0.11 -1.52 16.65
CA SER A 112 0.32 -0.14 16.47
C SER A 112 0.32 0.30 15.00
N ALA A 113 0.30 1.63 14.82
CA ALA A 113 0.60 2.31 13.57
C ALA A 113 1.73 3.31 13.84
N ILE A 114 2.85 3.15 13.16
CA ILE A 114 4.07 3.93 13.39
C ILE A 114 4.57 4.57 12.08
N ASP A 115 5.35 5.63 12.21
CA ASP A 115 6.08 6.25 11.09
C ASP A 115 7.39 5.50 10.79
N LYS A 116 8.15 5.99 9.80
CA LYS A 116 9.45 5.42 9.41
C LYS A 116 10.53 5.47 10.51
N ASN A 117 10.34 6.28 11.56
CA ASN A 117 11.26 6.41 12.69
C ASN A 117 10.81 5.60 13.91
N GLY A 118 9.68 4.88 13.81
CA GLY A 118 9.08 4.11 14.89
C GLY A 118 8.24 4.93 15.87
N ALA A 119 8.01 6.22 15.61
CA ALA A 119 7.11 7.05 16.40
C ALA A 119 5.62 6.77 16.01
N PRO A 120 4.67 7.01 16.92
CA PRO A 120 3.26 6.87 16.58
C PRO A 120 2.89 7.71 15.34
N ALA A 121 2.19 7.10 14.40
CA ALA A 121 1.75 7.79 13.19
C ALA A 121 0.77 8.93 13.53
N THR A 122 0.90 10.04 12.81
CA THR A 122 0.06 11.23 12.93
C THR A 122 -0.69 11.47 11.61
N LYS A 123 -1.57 12.46 11.59
CA LYS A 123 -2.28 12.90 10.39
C LYS A 123 -1.33 13.41 9.27
N ASP A 124 -0.12 13.83 9.63
CA ASP A 124 0.89 14.38 8.71
C ASP A 124 1.97 13.32 8.34
N THR A 125 1.73 12.05 8.67
CA THR A 125 2.63 10.94 8.32
C THR A 125 2.39 10.52 6.88
N ASP A 126 3.41 10.53 6.01
CA ASP A 126 3.31 10.13 4.60
C ASP A 126 3.11 8.62 4.40
N ARG A 127 3.82 7.84 5.19
CA ARG A 127 3.79 6.37 5.12
C ARG A 127 3.67 5.80 6.53
N VAL A 128 2.66 5.00 6.74
CA VAL A 128 2.39 4.33 8.02
C VAL A 128 2.74 2.86 7.92
N TYR A 129 3.40 2.36 8.96
CA TYR A 129 3.68 0.94 9.16
C TYR A 129 2.72 0.40 10.20
N ILE A 130 1.95 -0.60 9.80
CA ILE A 130 0.92 -1.24 10.63
C ILE A 130 1.49 -2.54 11.18
N ILE A 131 1.32 -2.73 12.48
CA ILE A 131 1.75 -3.95 13.17
C ILE A 131 0.50 -4.60 13.75
N ALA A 132 0.27 -5.85 13.38
CA ALA A 132 -0.81 -6.68 13.88
C ALA A 132 -0.28 -8.03 14.34
N ARG A 133 -1.05 -8.74 15.14
CA ARG A 133 -0.69 -10.06 15.68
C ARG A 133 -1.86 -11.03 15.57
N GLU A 134 -1.55 -12.27 15.24
CA GLU A 134 -2.49 -13.37 15.31
C GLU A 134 -3.04 -13.53 16.75
N LYS A 135 -4.30 -13.94 16.88
CA LYS A 135 -4.98 -14.13 18.16
C LYS A 135 -5.70 -15.47 18.23
N GLY A 136 -5.32 -16.27 19.18
CA GLY A 136 -6.13 -17.40 19.63
C GLY A 136 -5.82 -18.75 19.01
N LYS A 137 -4.83 -18.89 18.13
CA LYS A 137 -4.37 -20.20 17.67
C LYS A 137 -3.61 -20.92 18.76
N THR A 138 -3.81 -22.23 18.83
CA THR A 138 -3.01 -23.10 19.71
C THR A 138 -1.74 -23.51 18.96
N PRO A 139 -0.54 -23.40 19.59
CA PRO A 139 0.69 -23.91 19.00
C PRO A 139 0.54 -25.41 18.69
N LEU A 140 1.01 -25.81 17.50
CA LEU A 140 1.10 -27.21 17.15
C LEU A 140 2.00 -27.88 18.22
N GLN A 141 1.44 -28.82 18.98
CA GLN A 141 2.27 -29.68 19.87
C GLN A 141 3.17 -30.50 18.94
N ASN A 142 4.48 -30.36 19.11
CA ASN A 142 5.43 -31.21 18.41
C ASN A 142 5.09 -32.67 18.73
N LEU A 143 4.59 -33.40 17.74
CA LEU A 143 4.43 -34.84 17.76
C LEU A 143 5.80 -35.50 17.68
#